data_d10a47a73df74892c6ac31c538205071
#
_entry.id   d10a47a73df74892c6ac31c538205071
#
_cell.length_a   1.000
_cell.length_b   1.000
_cell.length_c   1.000
_cell.angle_alpha   90.00
_cell.angle_beta   90.00
_cell.angle_gamma   90.00
#
_symmetry.space_group_name_H-M   'P 1'
#
loop_
_entity.id
_entity.type
_entity.pdbx_description
1 polymer ?
#
loop_
_entity_poly.entity_id
_entity_poly.type
_entity_poly.pdbx_seq_one_letter_code
_entity_poly.pdbx_strand_id
1 'polypeptide(L)'
;ITSMEVSAELGGRILDEFPDASVDVHEPDLTLSVEIRDKIYVYSQTIKGAGGMPIGTNGKAMLLLSGGIDSPVAGYMIAKRGVKIDAVYFHAPPYTSDRAKQKVVDLAKQVAKYSGPIRLHVVNFTDIQLYIYDQCPHDELTIIMRRYMMRIAEHFAKESRCLGLITGESIGQVASQTLQSLAATNEVCTLPVYRPVIGFDKQEIVERSWEIGTYETSIQPFED
;
A
#
# COMPACT_ATOMS: atom_id res chain seq x y z
N ILE A 1 -4.63 42.74 16.13
CA ILE A 1 -4.91 42.62 14.67
C ILE A 1 -5.53 41.26 14.44
N THR A 2 -6.70 41.24 13.84
CA THR A 2 -7.43 40.01 13.49
C THR A 2 -7.14 39.62 12.04
N SER A 3 -7.41 38.35 11.68
CA SER A 3 -7.27 37.88 10.29
C SER A 3 -8.16 38.70 9.33
N MET A 4 -9.35 39.13 9.78
CA MET A 4 -10.25 39.95 8.97
C MET A 4 -9.68 41.31 8.67
N GLU A 5 -9.08 42.00 9.66
CA GLU A 5 -8.44 43.31 9.48
C GLU A 5 -7.26 43.22 8.50
N VAL A 6 -6.44 42.19 8.61
CA VAL A 6 -5.32 41.94 7.69
C VAL A 6 -5.82 41.65 6.26
N SER A 7 -6.87 40.85 6.13
CA SER A 7 -7.45 40.53 4.81
C SER A 7 -8.05 41.77 4.14
N ALA A 8 -8.74 42.62 4.91
CA ALA A 8 -9.32 43.86 4.40
C ALA A 8 -8.23 44.85 3.94
N GLU A 9 -7.19 45.04 4.75
CA GLU A 9 -6.05 45.91 4.42
C GLU A 9 -5.32 45.46 3.16
N LEU A 10 -4.99 44.15 3.09
CA LEU A 10 -4.29 43.60 1.92
C LEU A 10 -5.17 43.60 0.67
N GLY A 11 -6.47 43.27 0.82
CA GLY A 11 -7.42 43.33 -0.29
C GLY A 11 -7.57 44.77 -0.84
N GLY A 12 -7.64 45.78 0.04
CA GLY A 12 -7.65 47.18 -0.38
C GLY A 12 -6.42 47.57 -1.19
N ARG A 13 -5.23 47.20 -0.73
CA ARG A 13 -3.97 47.49 -1.47
C ARG A 13 -3.92 46.80 -2.83
N ILE A 14 -4.44 45.58 -2.95
CA ILE A 14 -4.51 44.90 -4.22
C ILE A 14 -5.44 45.60 -5.20
N LEU A 15 -6.62 46.08 -4.72
CA LEU A 15 -7.56 46.81 -5.56
C LEU A 15 -7.02 48.16 -6.00
N ASP A 16 -6.22 48.83 -5.16
CA ASP A 16 -5.54 50.08 -5.52
C ASP A 16 -4.52 49.91 -6.65
N GLU A 17 -3.80 48.81 -6.66
CA GLU A 17 -2.81 48.47 -7.71
C GLU A 17 -3.44 47.84 -8.97
N PHE A 18 -4.57 47.16 -8.81
CA PHE A 18 -5.27 46.46 -9.89
C PHE A 18 -6.75 46.94 -9.97
N PRO A 19 -7.01 48.12 -10.55
CA PRO A 19 -8.36 48.73 -10.57
C PRO A 19 -9.42 47.91 -11.33
N ASP A 20 -8.98 47.04 -12.23
CA ASP A 20 -9.86 46.13 -12.99
C ASP A 20 -10.26 44.86 -12.20
N ALA A 21 -9.66 44.62 -11.04
CA ALA A 21 -10.00 43.51 -10.17
C ALA A 21 -11.24 43.83 -9.33
N SER A 22 -12.01 42.79 -9.00
CA SER A 22 -13.13 42.84 -8.08
C SER A 22 -13.01 41.75 -7.01
N VAL A 23 -13.60 42.01 -5.84
CA VAL A 23 -13.61 40.99 -4.76
C VAL A 23 -14.82 40.08 -4.94
N ASP A 24 -14.59 38.77 -5.02
CA ASP A 24 -15.62 37.78 -4.94
C ASP A 24 -15.29 36.80 -3.78
N VAL A 25 -16.22 36.70 -2.82
CA VAL A 25 -16.07 35.83 -1.62
C VAL A 25 -16.74 34.48 -1.79
N HIS A 26 -17.42 34.23 -2.91
CA HIS A 26 -18.15 32.97 -3.16
C HIS A 26 -17.47 32.11 -4.22
N GLU A 27 -17.19 32.69 -5.38
CA GLU A 27 -16.60 31.95 -6.53
C GLU A 27 -15.46 32.78 -7.17
N PRO A 28 -14.35 33.06 -6.45
CA PRO A 28 -13.27 33.87 -6.98
C PRO A 28 -12.48 33.12 -8.07
N ASP A 29 -12.08 33.83 -9.13
CA ASP A 29 -11.14 33.29 -10.15
C ASP A 29 -9.76 32.98 -9.55
N LEU A 30 -9.36 33.77 -8.54
CA LEU A 30 -8.08 33.62 -7.84
C LEU A 30 -8.26 33.89 -6.35
N THR A 31 -7.81 32.91 -5.53
CA THR A 31 -7.72 33.11 -4.08
C THR A 31 -6.28 33.39 -3.68
N LEU A 32 -6.02 34.57 -3.11
CA LEU A 32 -4.73 34.91 -2.54
C LEU A 32 -4.75 34.64 -1.03
N SER A 33 -3.94 33.66 -0.61
CA SER A 33 -3.79 33.29 0.80
C SER A 33 -2.56 33.93 1.41
N VAL A 34 -2.69 34.46 2.64
CA VAL A 34 -1.57 35.01 3.39
C VAL A 34 -1.48 34.33 4.74
N GLU A 35 -0.33 33.75 5.03
CA GLU A 35 -0.06 33.08 6.29
C GLU A 35 1.09 33.80 7.02
N ILE A 36 0.81 34.30 8.24
CA ILE A 36 1.75 35.04 9.06
C ILE A 36 2.24 34.12 10.20
N ARG A 37 3.53 33.77 10.17
CA ARG A 37 4.24 33.02 11.19
C ARG A 37 5.54 33.73 11.58
N ASP A 38 6.64 33.03 11.68
CA ASP A 38 8.02 33.58 11.74
C ASP A 38 8.38 34.34 10.46
N LYS A 39 7.76 33.99 9.37
CA LYS A 39 7.80 34.66 8.07
C LYS A 39 6.38 34.84 7.56
N ILE A 40 6.24 35.71 6.55
CA ILE A 40 4.99 35.88 5.83
C ILE A 40 5.04 35.08 4.55
N TYR A 41 4.06 34.19 4.37
CA TYR A 41 3.91 33.37 3.17
C TYR A 41 2.69 33.86 2.39
N VAL A 42 2.88 34.12 1.09
CA VAL A 42 1.82 34.54 0.17
C VAL A 42 1.74 33.54 -0.95
N TYR A 43 0.56 32.96 -1.19
CA TYR A 43 0.36 31.95 -2.21
C TYR A 43 -1.06 31.96 -2.77
N SER A 44 -1.21 31.56 -4.01
CA SER A 44 -2.50 31.48 -4.71
C SER A 44 -2.97 30.05 -4.97
N GLN A 45 -2.11 29.06 -4.74
CA GLN A 45 -2.44 27.68 -4.99
C GLN A 45 -1.89 26.76 -3.90
N THR A 46 -2.72 25.79 -3.49
CA THR A 46 -2.30 24.72 -2.60
C THR A 46 -2.26 23.41 -3.39
N ILE A 47 -1.08 22.84 -3.56
CA ILE A 47 -0.91 21.54 -4.21
C ILE A 47 -0.96 20.48 -3.14
N LYS A 48 -1.95 19.57 -3.24
CA LYS A 48 -2.11 18.47 -2.29
C LYS A 48 -0.98 17.44 -2.51
N GLY A 49 -0.17 17.22 -1.50
CA GLY A 49 0.86 16.20 -1.50
C GLY A 49 0.28 14.78 -1.37
N ALA A 50 1.13 13.76 -1.48
CA ALA A 50 0.74 12.35 -1.37
C ALA A 50 0.14 11.99 0.00
N GLY A 51 0.35 12.82 1.01
CA GLY A 51 -0.08 12.56 2.38
C GLY A 51 0.69 11.42 3.04
N GLY A 52 0.26 11.04 4.25
CA GLY A 52 0.91 9.98 5.01
C GLY A 52 2.02 10.48 5.93
N MET A 53 2.94 9.56 6.28
CA MET A 53 4.07 9.82 7.18
C MET A 53 5.40 9.58 6.46
N PRO A 54 6.49 10.25 6.86
CA PRO A 54 7.81 10.01 6.26
C PRO A 54 8.23 8.55 6.39
N ILE A 55 8.80 8.00 5.30
CA ILE A 55 9.20 6.60 5.22
C ILE A 55 10.21 6.25 6.31
N GLY A 56 9.96 5.16 7.02
CA GLY A 56 10.85 4.62 8.05
C GLY A 56 10.63 5.19 9.45
N THR A 57 9.69 6.12 9.65
CA THR A 57 9.35 6.64 10.98
C THR A 57 8.68 5.61 11.89
N ASN A 58 8.02 4.60 11.30
CA ASN A 58 7.27 3.55 12.01
C ASN A 58 7.85 2.15 11.78
N GLY A 59 9.17 2.04 11.66
CA GLY A 59 9.84 0.74 11.56
C GLY A 59 9.70 0.08 10.18
N LYS A 60 9.71 -1.26 10.15
CA LYS A 60 9.70 -2.07 8.93
C LYS A 60 8.76 -3.27 9.06
N ALA A 61 8.11 -3.67 7.96
CA ALA A 61 7.27 -4.85 7.89
C ALA A 61 7.53 -5.66 6.59
N MET A 62 7.21 -6.94 6.62
CA MET A 62 7.37 -7.87 5.51
C MET A 62 6.03 -8.05 4.80
N LEU A 63 5.96 -7.68 3.54
CA LEU A 63 4.80 -7.84 2.67
C LEU A 63 4.84 -9.21 1.97
N LEU A 64 3.81 -10.02 2.12
CA LEU A 64 3.58 -11.17 1.25
C LEU A 64 3.02 -10.61 -0.07
N LEU A 65 3.90 -10.45 -1.05
CA LEU A 65 3.59 -9.84 -2.34
C LEU A 65 3.29 -10.93 -3.37
N SER A 66 2.16 -10.81 -4.04
CA SER A 66 1.75 -11.66 -5.15
C SER A 66 1.54 -10.83 -6.43
N GLY A 67 1.28 -11.49 -7.55
CA GLY A 67 0.92 -10.85 -8.81
C GLY A 67 -0.52 -10.31 -8.86
N GLY A 68 -1.31 -10.50 -7.81
CA GLY A 68 -2.69 -10.03 -7.71
C GLY A 68 -2.82 -8.54 -7.39
N ILE A 69 -4.07 -8.07 -7.37
CA ILE A 69 -4.41 -6.64 -7.14
C ILE A 69 -4.22 -6.26 -5.66
N ASP A 70 -4.51 -7.18 -4.73
CA ASP A 70 -4.76 -6.87 -3.32
C ASP A 70 -3.46 -6.62 -2.53
N SER A 71 -2.42 -7.42 -2.76
CA SER A 71 -1.17 -7.32 -1.98
C SER A 71 -0.37 -6.03 -2.24
N PRO A 72 -0.29 -5.48 -3.47
CA PRO A 72 0.34 -4.17 -3.70
C PRO A 72 -0.40 -3.04 -2.98
N VAL A 73 -1.75 -3.07 -2.99
CA VAL A 73 -2.59 -2.10 -2.28
C VAL A 73 -2.35 -2.18 -0.78
N ALA A 74 -2.32 -3.39 -0.22
CA ALA A 74 -2.01 -3.60 1.19
C ALA A 74 -0.63 -3.04 1.58
N GLY A 75 0.39 -3.29 0.75
CA GLY A 75 1.73 -2.75 0.92
C GLY A 75 1.75 -1.23 0.94
N TYR A 76 1.09 -0.59 -0.03
CA TYR A 76 0.96 0.86 -0.08
C TYR A 76 0.29 1.45 1.16
N MET A 77 -0.84 0.87 1.61
CA MET A 77 -1.59 1.39 2.75
C MET A 77 -0.76 1.41 4.04
N ILE A 78 0.07 0.39 4.26
CA ILE A 78 0.99 0.34 5.40
C ILE A 78 2.19 1.28 5.19
N ALA A 79 2.77 1.32 3.98
CA ALA A 79 3.87 2.24 3.65
C ALA A 79 3.49 3.70 3.88
N LYS A 80 2.26 4.09 3.51
CA LYS A 80 1.72 5.44 3.73
C LYS A 80 1.71 5.86 5.22
N ARG A 81 1.77 4.90 6.15
CA ARG A 81 1.89 5.15 7.59
C ARG A 81 3.35 5.22 8.08
N GLY A 82 4.30 5.42 7.17
CA GLY A 82 5.72 5.60 7.48
C GLY A 82 6.49 4.29 7.70
N VAL A 83 5.91 3.14 7.36
CA VAL A 83 6.55 1.84 7.50
C VAL A 83 7.39 1.53 6.26
N LYS A 84 8.65 1.13 6.45
CA LYS A 84 9.46 0.54 5.38
C LYS A 84 8.95 -0.84 5.03
N ILE A 85 8.97 -1.19 3.74
CA ILE A 85 8.50 -2.48 3.25
C ILE A 85 9.69 -3.29 2.75
N ASP A 86 9.87 -4.51 3.26
CA ASP A 86 10.51 -5.61 2.54
C ASP A 86 9.39 -6.54 2.06
N ALA A 87 9.64 -7.34 1.03
CA ALA A 87 8.62 -8.24 0.47
C ALA A 87 9.14 -9.65 0.29
N VAL A 88 8.24 -10.63 0.38
CA VAL A 88 8.49 -12.02 0.05
C VAL A 88 7.50 -12.47 -1.02
N TYR A 89 8.01 -13.15 -2.04
CA TYR A 89 7.24 -13.76 -3.12
C TYR A 89 7.54 -15.26 -3.19
N PHE A 90 6.49 -16.06 -3.32
CA PHE A 90 6.59 -17.51 -3.44
C PHE A 90 6.46 -17.91 -4.92
N HIS A 91 7.56 -18.37 -5.49
CA HIS A 91 7.66 -18.77 -6.88
C HIS A 91 7.76 -20.29 -6.98
N ALA A 92 6.95 -20.92 -7.83
CA ALA A 92 6.88 -22.38 -7.95
C ALA A 92 7.12 -22.85 -9.40
N PRO A 93 8.35 -22.69 -9.95
CA PRO A 93 8.64 -23.19 -11.28
C PRO A 93 8.60 -24.73 -11.31
N PRO A 94 8.13 -25.37 -12.41
CA PRO A 94 7.67 -24.79 -13.67
C PRO A 94 6.17 -24.37 -13.66
N TYR A 95 5.46 -24.49 -12.54
CA TYR A 95 4.02 -24.21 -12.44
C TYR A 95 3.72 -22.72 -12.53
N THR A 96 4.61 -21.89 -12.01
CA THR A 96 4.56 -20.43 -12.23
C THR A 96 5.67 -20.02 -13.20
N SER A 97 5.34 -19.11 -14.13
CA SER A 97 6.24 -18.69 -15.20
C SER A 97 7.22 -17.60 -14.73
N ASP A 98 8.33 -17.42 -15.48
CA ASP A 98 9.22 -16.27 -15.27
C ASP A 98 8.52 -14.93 -15.53
N ARG A 99 7.47 -14.91 -16.36
CA ARG A 99 6.64 -13.72 -16.58
C ARG A 99 5.81 -13.37 -15.33
N ALA A 100 5.29 -14.38 -14.62
CA ALA A 100 4.63 -14.17 -13.33
C ALA A 100 5.60 -13.56 -12.30
N LYS A 101 6.82 -14.10 -12.21
CA LYS A 101 7.86 -13.52 -11.37
C LYS A 101 8.21 -12.08 -11.77
N GLN A 102 8.36 -11.80 -13.07
CA GLN A 102 8.64 -10.44 -13.55
C GLN A 102 7.50 -9.47 -13.21
N LYS A 103 6.25 -9.89 -13.33
CA LYS A 103 5.06 -9.14 -12.91
C LYS A 103 5.15 -8.72 -11.45
N VAL A 104 5.52 -9.64 -10.55
CA VAL A 104 5.70 -9.33 -9.13
C VAL A 104 6.84 -8.34 -8.89
N VAL A 105 7.96 -8.48 -9.61
CA VAL A 105 9.07 -7.50 -9.57
C VAL A 105 8.60 -6.11 -9.98
N ASP A 106 7.78 -6.02 -11.02
CA ASP A 106 7.29 -4.72 -11.51
C ASP A 106 6.26 -4.11 -10.55
N LEU A 107 5.41 -4.92 -9.91
CA LEU A 107 4.54 -4.48 -8.80
C LEU A 107 5.36 -3.98 -7.61
N ALA A 108 6.43 -4.69 -7.23
CA ALA A 108 7.33 -4.22 -6.16
C ALA A 108 7.95 -2.85 -6.48
N LYS A 109 8.36 -2.61 -7.74
CA LYS A 109 8.88 -1.31 -8.19
C LYS A 109 7.81 -0.20 -8.10
N GLN A 110 6.55 -0.52 -8.42
CA GLN A 110 5.45 0.43 -8.32
C GLN A 110 5.17 0.81 -6.87
N VAL A 111 5.09 -0.18 -5.96
CA VAL A 111 4.93 0.08 -4.53
C VAL A 111 6.13 0.83 -3.96
N ALA A 112 7.36 0.58 -4.46
CA ALA A 112 8.57 1.26 -4.03
C ALA A 112 8.56 2.77 -4.27
N LYS A 113 7.73 3.28 -5.18
CA LYS A 113 7.52 4.73 -5.37
C LYS A 113 6.98 5.40 -4.10
N TYR A 114 6.26 4.64 -3.27
CA TYR A 114 5.60 5.12 -2.05
C TYR A 114 6.31 4.68 -0.76
N SER A 115 6.98 3.52 -0.78
CA SER A 115 7.64 2.92 0.40
C SER A 115 9.15 3.14 0.44
N GLY A 116 9.73 3.71 -0.63
CA GLY A 116 11.17 3.66 -0.85
C GLY A 116 11.63 2.25 -1.30
N PRO A 117 12.94 1.99 -1.34
CA PRO A 117 13.49 0.73 -1.84
C PRO A 117 12.94 -0.48 -1.09
N ILE A 118 12.47 -1.48 -1.84
CA ILE A 118 11.97 -2.76 -1.33
C ILE A 118 13.01 -3.85 -1.61
N ARG A 119 13.37 -4.62 -0.56
CA ARG A 119 14.09 -5.88 -0.74
C ARG A 119 13.06 -6.97 -1.00
N LEU A 120 13.08 -7.56 -2.20
CA LEU A 120 12.20 -8.67 -2.58
C LEU A 120 12.93 -10.00 -2.38
N HIS A 121 12.43 -10.82 -1.44
CA HIS A 121 12.86 -12.20 -1.25
C HIS A 121 12.02 -13.09 -2.18
N VAL A 122 12.68 -13.81 -3.08
CA VAL A 122 12.02 -14.78 -3.96
C VAL A 122 12.31 -16.18 -3.44
N VAL A 123 11.26 -16.86 -2.97
CA VAL A 123 11.33 -18.19 -2.38
C VAL A 123 10.91 -19.22 -3.43
N ASN A 124 11.76 -20.20 -3.72
CA ASN A 124 11.34 -21.38 -4.49
C ASN A 124 10.42 -22.24 -3.62
N PHE A 125 9.15 -22.31 -3.98
CA PHE A 125 8.12 -23.02 -3.21
C PHE A 125 7.74 -24.37 -3.82
N THR A 126 8.33 -24.76 -4.95
CA THR A 126 7.97 -25.96 -5.73
C THR A 126 8.00 -27.24 -4.90
N ASP A 127 9.14 -27.50 -4.25
CA ASP A 127 9.30 -28.76 -3.50
C ASP A 127 8.35 -28.82 -2.29
N ILE A 128 8.12 -27.68 -1.64
CA ILE A 128 7.19 -27.58 -0.52
C ILE A 128 5.76 -27.81 -1.00
N GLN A 129 5.37 -27.22 -2.12
CA GLN A 129 4.04 -27.37 -2.71
C GLN A 129 3.78 -28.83 -3.10
N LEU A 130 4.74 -29.47 -3.77
CA LEU A 130 4.62 -30.86 -4.16
C LEU A 130 4.54 -31.80 -2.95
N TYR A 131 5.35 -31.55 -1.93
CA TYR A 131 5.30 -32.34 -0.69
C TYR A 131 3.94 -32.19 0.02
N ILE A 132 3.39 -30.98 0.10
CA ILE A 132 2.06 -30.73 0.69
C ILE A 132 1.00 -31.45 -0.15
N TYR A 133 1.07 -31.39 -1.47
CA TYR A 133 0.12 -32.02 -2.37
C TYR A 133 0.10 -33.55 -2.18
N ASP A 134 1.26 -34.18 -1.98
CA ASP A 134 1.40 -35.62 -1.80
C ASP A 134 1.01 -36.12 -0.38
N GLN A 135 1.26 -35.31 0.64
CA GLN A 135 1.16 -35.74 2.03
C GLN A 135 -0.07 -35.25 2.78
N CYS A 136 -0.84 -34.29 2.21
CA CYS A 136 -1.93 -33.61 2.94
C CYS A 136 -3.29 -33.82 2.26
N PRO A 137 -4.40 -33.74 3.02
CA PRO A 137 -5.76 -33.77 2.46
C PRO A 137 -5.96 -32.69 1.40
N HIS A 138 -6.54 -33.06 0.26
CA HIS A 138 -6.65 -32.16 -0.90
C HIS A 138 -7.61 -30.98 -0.67
N ASP A 139 -8.60 -31.12 0.18
CA ASP A 139 -9.54 -30.07 0.60
C ASP A 139 -8.91 -29.03 1.52
N GLU A 140 -7.78 -29.35 2.17
CA GLU A 140 -7.05 -28.47 3.07
C GLU A 140 -5.77 -27.86 2.45
N LEU A 141 -5.39 -28.25 1.23
CA LEU A 141 -4.11 -27.87 0.61
C LEU A 141 -3.85 -26.36 0.65
N THR A 142 -4.83 -25.55 0.27
CA THR A 142 -4.68 -24.10 0.24
C THR A 142 -4.36 -23.52 1.61
N ILE A 143 -5.03 -23.98 2.66
CA ILE A 143 -4.80 -23.49 4.01
C ILE A 143 -3.44 -23.95 4.53
N ILE A 144 -3.06 -25.20 4.26
CA ILE A 144 -1.77 -25.76 4.66
C ILE A 144 -0.63 -24.99 3.95
N MET A 145 -0.72 -24.80 2.63
CA MET A 145 0.27 -24.00 1.88
C MET A 145 0.41 -22.59 2.46
N ARG A 146 -0.70 -21.92 2.75
CA ARG A 146 -0.69 -20.57 3.35
C ARG A 146 -0.03 -20.56 4.73
N ARG A 147 -0.25 -21.59 5.56
CA ARG A 147 0.44 -21.72 6.87
C ARG A 147 1.96 -21.80 6.68
N TYR A 148 2.43 -22.57 5.69
CA TYR A 148 3.88 -22.63 5.38
C TYR A 148 4.39 -21.29 4.85
N MET A 149 3.66 -20.65 3.95
CA MET A 149 4.03 -19.31 3.44
C MET A 149 4.15 -18.29 4.57
N MET A 150 3.21 -18.28 5.51
CA MET A 150 3.24 -17.37 6.67
C MET A 150 4.47 -17.64 7.57
N ARG A 151 4.80 -18.89 7.86
CA ARG A 151 6.00 -19.27 8.64
C ARG A 151 7.29 -18.84 7.96
N ILE A 152 7.39 -19.08 6.65
CA ILE A 152 8.57 -18.68 5.85
C ILE A 152 8.68 -17.15 5.79
N ALA A 153 7.56 -16.46 5.56
CA ALA A 153 7.52 -14.99 5.57
C ALA A 153 7.97 -14.42 6.93
N GLU A 154 7.54 -15.04 8.04
CA GLU A 154 7.97 -14.63 9.38
C GLU A 154 9.47 -14.87 9.63
N HIS A 155 10.02 -15.95 9.10
CA HIS A 155 11.46 -16.20 9.16
C HIS A 155 12.25 -15.07 8.50
N PHE A 156 11.93 -14.73 7.24
CA PHE A 156 12.57 -13.60 6.55
C PHE A 156 12.28 -12.25 7.21
N ALA A 157 11.09 -12.08 7.79
CA ALA A 157 10.76 -10.88 8.55
C ALA A 157 11.68 -10.69 9.75
N LYS A 158 11.92 -11.75 10.53
CA LYS A 158 12.83 -11.74 11.69
C LYS A 158 14.27 -11.47 11.27
N GLU A 159 14.78 -12.13 10.24
CA GLU A 159 16.12 -11.87 9.69
C GLU A 159 16.28 -10.44 9.19
N SER A 160 15.25 -9.88 8.56
CA SER A 160 15.22 -8.51 8.05
C SER A 160 14.88 -7.46 9.11
N ARG A 161 14.69 -7.86 10.38
CA ARG A 161 14.26 -7.00 11.50
C ARG A 161 12.93 -6.29 11.23
N CYS A 162 12.02 -6.97 10.57
CA CYS A 162 10.64 -6.50 10.42
C CYS A 162 9.86 -6.76 11.71
N LEU A 163 8.91 -5.88 12.02
CA LEU A 163 8.10 -5.93 13.24
C LEU A 163 6.71 -6.54 13.01
N GLY A 164 6.41 -6.99 11.79
CA GLY A 164 5.15 -7.62 11.44
C GLY A 164 5.12 -8.06 9.99
N LEU A 165 4.05 -8.80 9.66
CA LEU A 165 3.73 -9.25 8.31
C LEU A 165 2.59 -8.40 7.74
N ILE A 166 2.53 -8.27 6.42
CA ILE A 166 1.43 -7.59 5.72
C ILE A 166 0.87 -8.55 4.69
N THR A 167 -0.46 -8.73 4.67
CA THR A 167 -1.15 -9.52 3.65
C THR A 167 -2.26 -8.71 3.00
N GLY A 168 -2.59 -9.06 1.75
CA GLY A 168 -3.70 -8.47 0.99
C GLY A 168 -5.02 -9.24 1.15
N GLU A 169 -5.24 -9.87 2.30
CA GLU A 169 -6.45 -10.65 2.57
C GLU A 169 -7.66 -9.75 2.84
N SER A 170 -8.81 -10.11 2.23
CA SER A 170 -10.12 -9.51 2.49
C SER A 170 -11.13 -10.61 2.85
N ILE A 171 -11.98 -10.36 3.86
CA ILE A 171 -12.94 -11.36 4.36
C ILE A 171 -13.95 -11.70 3.26
N GLY A 172 -14.11 -13.01 2.98
CA GLY A 172 -15.13 -13.52 2.07
C GLY A 172 -14.87 -13.33 0.58
N GLN A 173 -13.70 -12.77 0.22
CA GLN A 173 -13.37 -12.56 -1.19
C GLN A 173 -13.14 -13.88 -1.94
N VAL A 174 -12.53 -14.87 -1.29
CA VAL A 174 -12.35 -16.24 -1.78
C VAL A 174 -12.54 -17.24 -0.64
N ALA A 175 -12.76 -18.52 -0.97
CA ALA A 175 -13.03 -19.58 0.00
C ALA A 175 -11.95 -19.72 1.10
N SER A 176 -10.69 -19.42 0.78
CA SER A 176 -9.57 -19.44 1.73
C SER A 176 -9.47 -18.19 2.62
N GLN A 177 -10.36 -17.23 2.50
CA GLN A 177 -10.38 -15.97 3.27
C GLN A 177 -11.62 -15.85 4.18
N THR A 178 -12.12 -16.97 4.67
CA THR A 178 -13.11 -16.98 5.77
C THR A 178 -12.43 -16.65 7.09
N LEU A 179 -13.20 -16.23 8.10
CA LEU A 179 -12.65 -15.96 9.43
C LEU A 179 -11.92 -17.16 10.03
N GLN A 180 -12.45 -18.38 9.80
CA GLN A 180 -11.82 -19.63 10.25
C GLN A 180 -10.47 -19.86 9.54
N SER A 181 -10.44 -19.69 8.22
CA SER A 181 -9.21 -19.83 7.43
C SER A 181 -8.16 -18.80 7.82
N LEU A 182 -8.57 -17.55 8.06
CA LEU A 182 -7.68 -16.49 8.53
C LEU A 182 -7.13 -16.76 9.93
N ALA A 183 -7.96 -17.29 10.85
CA ALA A 183 -7.52 -17.72 12.17
C ALA A 183 -6.48 -18.84 12.07
N ALA A 184 -6.74 -19.88 11.26
CA ALA A 184 -5.84 -21.01 11.06
C ALA A 184 -4.49 -20.58 10.47
N THR A 185 -4.47 -19.65 9.51
CA THR A 185 -3.23 -19.13 8.93
C THR A 185 -2.48 -18.18 9.88
N ASN A 186 -3.19 -17.44 10.72
CA ASN A 186 -2.58 -16.54 11.70
C ASN A 186 -1.93 -17.28 12.88
N GLU A 187 -2.47 -18.44 13.27
CA GLU A 187 -2.01 -19.23 14.41
C GLU A 187 -0.51 -19.58 14.35
N VAL A 188 0.06 -19.73 13.16
CA VAL A 188 1.47 -20.10 12.96
C VAL A 188 2.43 -18.90 13.06
N CYS A 189 1.92 -17.69 13.25
CA CYS A 189 2.72 -16.48 13.34
C CYS A 189 2.84 -16.00 14.78
N THR A 190 4.02 -15.55 15.16
CA THR A 190 4.29 -14.87 16.44
C THR A 190 4.37 -13.36 16.27
N LEU A 191 4.68 -12.88 15.07
CA LEU A 191 4.63 -11.46 14.71
C LEU A 191 3.20 -11.03 14.37
N PRO A 192 2.84 -9.76 14.62
CA PRO A 192 1.57 -9.20 14.18
C PRO A 192 1.38 -9.35 12.66
N VAL A 193 0.15 -9.69 12.24
CA VAL A 193 -0.22 -9.75 10.82
C VAL A 193 -1.18 -8.60 10.52
N TYR A 194 -0.72 -7.65 9.73
CA TYR A 194 -1.49 -6.49 9.30
C TYR A 194 -2.26 -6.81 8.02
N ARG A 195 -3.56 -6.60 8.05
CA ARG A 195 -4.49 -6.84 6.94
C ARG A 195 -5.23 -5.56 6.59
N PRO A 196 -4.57 -4.59 5.94
CA PRO A 196 -5.14 -3.25 5.76
C PRO A 196 -6.39 -3.22 4.87
N VAL A 197 -6.59 -4.23 4.03
CA VAL A 197 -7.76 -4.36 3.13
C VAL A 197 -8.81 -5.37 3.64
N ILE A 198 -8.72 -5.80 4.90
CA ILE A 198 -9.52 -6.89 5.45
C ILE A 198 -11.04 -6.68 5.32
N GLY A 199 -11.51 -5.46 5.43
CA GLY A 199 -12.92 -5.07 5.31
C GLY A 199 -13.29 -4.42 3.98
N PHE A 200 -12.38 -4.36 3.02
CA PHE A 200 -12.66 -3.78 1.70
C PHE A 200 -13.36 -4.80 0.81
N ASP A 201 -14.32 -4.33 0.03
CA ASP A 201 -14.81 -5.10 -1.10
C ASP A 201 -13.84 -5.04 -2.30
N LYS A 202 -14.13 -5.82 -3.34
CA LYS A 202 -13.24 -5.89 -4.51
C LYS A 202 -13.16 -4.56 -5.25
N GLN A 203 -14.25 -3.81 -5.29
CA GLN A 203 -14.31 -2.52 -5.97
C GLN A 203 -13.40 -1.49 -5.29
N GLU A 204 -13.46 -1.40 -3.97
CA GLU A 204 -12.61 -0.49 -3.17
C GLU A 204 -11.11 -0.77 -3.38
N ILE A 205 -10.73 -2.06 -3.47
CA ILE A 205 -9.34 -2.46 -3.73
C ILE A 205 -8.92 -2.10 -5.16
N VAL A 206 -9.79 -2.33 -6.15
CA VAL A 206 -9.55 -1.97 -7.56
C VAL A 206 -9.36 -0.46 -7.70
N GLU A 207 -10.23 0.36 -7.13
CA GLU A 207 -10.10 1.82 -7.15
C GLU A 207 -8.76 2.28 -6.57
N ARG A 208 -8.37 1.71 -5.43
CA ARG A 208 -7.09 2.01 -4.81
C ARG A 208 -5.90 1.58 -5.68
N SER A 209 -6.02 0.44 -6.38
CA SER A 209 -4.98 -0.05 -7.28
C SER A 209 -4.77 0.85 -8.50
N TRP A 210 -5.85 1.49 -9.00
CA TRP A 210 -5.77 2.53 -10.02
C TRP A 210 -5.03 3.77 -9.51
N GLU A 211 -5.39 4.25 -8.31
CA GLU A 211 -4.76 5.42 -7.70
C GLU A 211 -3.23 5.28 -7.56
N ILE A 212 -2.77 4.08 -7.23
CA ILE A 212 -1.34 3.82 -7.04
C ILE A 212 -0.62 3.29 -8.29
N GLY A 213 -1.34 3.12 -9.39
CA GLY A 213 -0.82 2.71 -10.69
C GLY A 213 -0.41 1.24 -10.78
N THR A 214 -0.95 0.35 -9.92
CA THR A 214 -0.63 -1.09 -9.92
C THR A 214 -1.61 -1.93 -10.71
N TYR A 215 -2.79 -1.41 -11.04
CA TYR A 215 -3.89 -2.17 -11.65
C TYR A 215 -3.48 -2.85 -12.94
N GLU A 216 -2.98 -2.08 -13.93
CA GLU A 216 -2.63 -2.60 -15.27
C GLU A 216 -1.57 -3.71 -15.23
N THR A 217 -0.66 -3.64 -14.27
CA THR A 217 0.32 -4.72 -14.07
C THR A 217 -0.35 -5.93 -13.42
N SER A 218 -1.20 -5.71 -12.41
CA SER A 218 -1.86 -6.78 -11.66
C SER A 218 -2.80 -7.64 -12.50
N ILE A 219 -3.46 -7.08 -13.51
CA ILE A 219 -4.42 -7.80 -14.37
C ILE A 219 -3.76 -8.54 -15.54
N GLN A 220 -2.44 -8.46 -15.71
CA GLN A 220 -1.74 -9.24 -16.74
C GLN A 220 -1.99 -10.75 -16.54
N PRO A 221 -2.14 -11.52 -17.63
CA PRO A 221 -2.57 -12.92 -17.61
C PRO A 221 -1.46 -13.90 -17.18
N PHE A 222 -0.62 -13.50 -16.24
CA PHE A 222 0.43 -14.35 -15.68
C PHE A 222 0.06 -14.68 -14.24
N GLU A 223 -0.29 -15.93 -14.02
CA GLU A 223 -0.70 -16.43 -12.70
C GLU A 223 0.53 -16.76 -11.84
N ASP A 224 0.42 -16.55 -10.54
CA ASP A 224 1.38 -16.84 -9.48
C ASP A 224 0.79 -17.75 -8.39
#